data_85f68b5a2703cfa71f359d914635ed74
#
_entry.id   85f68b5a2703cfa71f359d914635ed74
#
_cell.length_a   1.000
_cell.length_b   1.000
_cell.length_c   1.000
_cell.angle_alpha   90.00
_cell.angle_beta   90.00
_cell.angle_gamma   90.00
#
_symmetry.space_group_name_H-M   'P 1'
#
loop_
_entity.id
_entity.type
_entity.pdbx_description
1 polymer ?
#
loop_
_entity_poly.entity_id
_entity_poly.type
_entity_poly.pdbx_seq_one_letter_code
_entity_poly.pdbx_strand_id
1 'polypeptide(L)'
;TALSADAREHKPLKIQGKTNLVYLIGVILSVAFIHSGTIPQMANASAPLWIRYMREIVLILLMLMSLYTTKKQVRYKLNKYSWAPINEVAVLFFGIFVTMTPELAYLNDHAATLGLSHTWQFYYATGALSSFLDNTPTAVAFHSVASGLTPEQVAAFGDGMVAGIPEVLLKAI
;
A
#
# COMPACT_ATOMS: atom_id res chain seq x y z
N THR A 1 -50.97 2.14 -17.17
CA THR A 1 -49.93 2.24 -18.18
C THR A 1 -48.56 2.34 -17.49
N ALA A 2 -47.54 1.69 -18.02
CA ALA A 2 -46.23 1.50 -17.38
C ALA A 2 -45.55 2.82 -16.94
N LEU A 3 -45.69 3.90 -17.68
CA LEU A 3 -45.15 5.23 -17.39
C LEU A 3 -45.68 5.88 -16.10
N SER A 4 -46.90 5.55 -15.69
CA SER A 4 -47.51 6.10 -14.49
C SER A 4 -47.10 5.32 -13.22
N ALA A 5 -46.60 4.11 -13.35
CA ALA A 5 -46.03 3.33 -12.25
C ALA A 5 -44.60 3.77 -11.90
N ASP A 6 -43.82 4.13 -12.92
CA ASP A 6 -42.42 4.56 -12.75
C ASP A 6 -42.29 5.93 -12.06
N ALA A 7 -43.26 6.82 -12.28
CA ALA A 7 -43.31 8.14 -11.63
C ALA A 7 -43.60 8.09 -10.10
N ARG A 8 -44.02 6.96 -9.57
CA ARG A 8 -44.35 6.79 -8.14
C ARG A 8 -43.20 6.22 -7.27
N GLU A 9 -42.12 5.80 -7.87
CA GLU A 9 -40.98 5.17 -7.17
C GLU A 9 -39.74 6.05 -7.03
N HIS A 10 -39.84 7.36 -7.19
CA HIS A 10 -38.76 8.26 -6.82
C HIS A 10 -38.61 8.27 -5.27
N LYS A 11 -38.06 7.18 -4.74
CA LYS A 11 -37.58 7.18 -3.34
C LYS A 11 -36.34 8.09 -3.29
N PRO A 12 -36.38 9.18 -2.48
CA PRO A 12 -35.22 10.06 -2.38
C PRO A 12 -34.01 9.22 -1.94
N LEU A 13 -32.86 9.43 -2.59
CA LEU A 13 -31.60 8.81 -2.22
C LEU A 13 -31.29 9.07 -0.75
N LYS A 14 -31.44 8.07 0.11
CA LYS A 14 -31.19 8.15 1.53
C LYS A 14 -29.84 7.52 1.82
N ILE A 15 -28.84 8.35 2.06
CA ILE A 15 -27.52 7.89 2.47
C ILE A 15 -27.63 7.34 3.90
N GLN A 16 -27.51 6.02 4.03
CA GLN A 16 -27.45 5.34 5.32
C GLN A 16 -25.99 5.12 5.72
N GLY A 17 -25.69 5.36 7.01
CA GLY A 17 -24.29 5.20 7.49
C GLY A 17 -23.40 6.41 7.27
N LYS A 18 -23.94 7.63 7.32
CA LYS A 18 -23.18 8.89 7.19
C LYS A 18 -21.96 8.95 8.13
N THR A 19 -22.03 8.32 9.30
CA THR A 19 -20.91 8.23 10.25
C THR A 19 -19.70 7.53 9.65
N ASN A 20 -19.90 6.54 8.80
CA ASN A 20 -18.80 5.83 8.13
C ASN A 20 -18.06 6.71 7.12
N LEU A 21 -18.73 7.71 6.54
CA LEU A 21 -18.08 8.69 5.69
C LEU A 21 -17.08 9.54 6.47
N VAL A 22 -17.42 9.90 7.73
CA VAL A 22 -16.51 10.64 8.61
C VAL A 22 -15.28 9.78 8.94
N TYR A 23 -15.46 8.51 9.24
CA TYR A 23 -14.33 7.60 9.47
C TYR A 23 -13.49 7.42 8.23
N LEU A 24 -14.09 7.31 7.03
CA LEU A 24 -13.37 7.22 5.77
C LEU A 24 -12.51 8.47 5.53
N ILE A 25 -13.06 9.66 5.75
CA ILE A 25 -12.30 10.92 5.68
C ILE A 25 -11.15 10.89 6.70
N GLY A 26 -11.41 10.43 7.93
CA GLY A 26 -10.39 10.26 8.96
C GLY A 26 -9.25 9.33 8.53
N VAL A 27 -9.56 8.22 7.86
CA VAL A 27 -8.55 7.30 7.29
C VAL A 27 -7.71 8.01 6.23
N ILE A 28 -8.35 8.71 5.29
CA ILE A 28 -7.65 9.46 4.22
C ILE A 28 -6.72 10.51 4.82
N LEU A 29 -7.21 11.30 5.76
CA LEU A 29 -6.40 12.32 6.46
C LEU A 29 -5.25 11.70 7.24
N SER A 30 -5.48 10.58 7.92
CA SER A 30 -4.43 9.87 8.66
C SER A 30 -3.31 9.40 7.74
N VAL A 31 -3.65 8.81 6.59
CA VAL A 31 -2.64 8.35 5.61
C VAL A 31 -1.91 9.55 4.97
N ALA A 32 -2.63 10.64 4.68
CA ALA A 32 -2.06 11.82 4.03
C ALA A 32 -1.12 12.62 4.95
N PHE A 33 -1.45 12.74 6.24
CA PHE A 33 -0.74 13.63 7.15
C PHE A 33 0.12 12.91 8.20
N ILE A 34 -0.19 11.66 8.55
CA ILE A 34 0.59 10.89 9.53
C ILE A 34 1.58 9.99 8.79
N HIS A 35 2.70 10.56 8.37
CA HIS A 35 3.80 9.82 7.73
C HIS A 35 5.15 10.43 8.10
N SER A 36 6.23 9.73 7.81
CA SER A 36 7.59 10.13 8.18
C SER A 36 8.04 11.47 7.57
N GLY A 37 7.48 11.87 6.45
CA GLY A 37 7.74 13.17 5.84
C GLY A 37 7.16 14.34 6.63
N THR A 38 6.00 14.15 7.28
CA THR A 38 5.36 15.18 8.12
C THR A 38 5.83 15.09 9.57
N ILE A 39 6.09 13.87 10.06
CA ILE A 39 6.56 13.60 11.43
C ILE A 39 7.90 12.85 11.33
N PRO A 40 9.03 13.57 11.27
CA PRO A 40 10.37 12.96 11.12
C PRO A 40 10.72 11.95 12.20
N GLN A 41 10.13 12.08 13.39
CA GLN A 41 10.35 11.15 14.51
C GLN A 41 9.86 9.72 14.20
N MET A 42 8.91 9.54 13.27
CA MET A 42 8.44 8.22 12.87
C MET A 42 9.51 7.40 12.13
N ALA A 43 10.43 8.05 11.44
CA ALA A 43 11.55 7.40 10.75
C ALA A 43 12.71 7.06 11.70
N ASN A 44 12.75 7.64 12.91
CA ASN A 44 13.85 7.45 13.83
C ASN A 44 13.75 6.10 14.55
N ALA A 45 14.78 5.26 14.40
CA ALA A 45 14.84 3.94 15.03
C ALA A 45 14.87 3.99 16.57
N SER A 46 15.32 5.11 17.16
CA SER A 46 15.35 5.32 18.61
C SER A 46 14.04 5.88 19.18
N ALA A 47 13.07 6.25 18.32
CA ALA A 47 11.79 6.75 18.79
C ALA A 47 10.94 5.64 19.44
N PRO A 48 10.11 5.98 20.44
CA PRO A 48 9.17 5.04 21.03
C PRO A 48 8.27 4.37 20.00
N LEU A 49 7.93 3.10 20.19
CA LEU A 49 7.13 2.32 19.26
C LEU A 49 5.79 2.98 18.93
N TRP A 50 5.14 3.63 19.89
CA TRP A 50 3.85 4.31 19.67
C TRP A 50 3.95 5.50 18.69
N ILE A 51 5.12 6.18 18.60
CA ILE A 51 5.33 7.24 17.60
C ILE A 51 5.57 6.61 16.24
N ARG A 52 6.37 5.55 16.17
CA ARG A 52 6.69 4.86 14.91
C ARG A 52 5.45 4.26 14.25
N TYR A 53 4.54 3.71 15.05
CA TYR A 53 3.29 3.08 14.60
C TYR A 53 2.05 3.95 14.84
N MET A 54 2.21 5.27 14.99
CA MET A 54 1.09 6.18 15.30
C MET A 54 0.01 6.15 14.22
N ARG A 55 0.39 6.08 12.94
CA ARG A 55 -0.56 5.97 11.82
C ARG A 55 -1.37 4.68 11.93
N GLU A 56 -0.72 3.56 12.15
CA GLU A 56 -1.35 2.25 12.28
C GLU A 56 -2.29 2.21 13.48
N ILE A 57 -1.90 2.79 14.61
CA ILE A 57 -2.74 2.90 15.80
C ILE A 57 -4.00 3.71 15.50
N VAL A 58 -3.86 4.88 14.85
CA VAL A 58 -5.00 5.71 14.46
C VAL A 58 -5.94 4.99 13.51
N LEU A 59 -5.41 4.28 12.50
CA LEU A 59 -6.20 3.49 11.56
C LEU A 59 -6.97 2.36 12.25
N ILE A 60 -6.33 1.65 13.19
CA ILE A 60 -6.98 0.61 14.00
C ILE A 60 -8.09 1.20 14.87
N LEU A 61 -7.85 2.34 15.51
CA LEU A 61 -8.86 3.02 16.30
C LEU A 61 -10.07 3.45 15.47
N LEU A 62 -9.84 4.04 14.30
CA LEU A 62 -10.91 4.43 13.36
C LEU A 62 -11.70 3.21 12.89
N MET A 63 -11.02 2.10 12.61
CA MET A 63 -11.66 0.82 12.26
C MET A 63 -12.55 0.32 13.40
N LEU A 64 -12.02 0.25 14.63
CA LEU A 64 -12.78 -0.20 15.80
C LEU A 64 -13.97 0.69 16.08
N MET A 65 -13.80 2.02 16.01
CA MET A 65 -14.89 2.98 16.16
C MET A 65 -15.98 2.78 15.10
N SER A 66 -15.58 2.59 13.83
CA SER A 66 -16.51 2.28 12.75
C SER A 66 -17.26 0.97 13.02
N LEU A 67 -16.55 -0.08 13.45
CA LEU A 67 -17.16 -1.37 13.78
C LEU A 67 -18.15 -1.25 14.95
N TYR A 68 -17.84 -0.45 15.96
CA TYR A 68 -18.68 -0.29 17.14
C TYR A 68 -19.92 0.59 16.89
N THR A 69 -19.75 1.72 16.18
CA THR A 69 -20.82 2.71 15.96
C THR A 69 -21.75 2.35 14.80
N THR A 70 -21.29 1.56 13.83
CA THR A 70 -22.12 1.19 12.68
C THR A 70 -23.17 0.16 13.07
N LYS A 71 -24.43 0.49 12.84
CA LYS A 71 -25.56 -0.40 13.12
C LYS A 71 -25.39 -1.73 12.36
N LYS A 72 -25.61 -2.85 13.06
CA LYS A 72 -25.54 -4.21 12.47
C LYS A 72 -26.40 -4.36 11.20
N GLN A 73 -27.54 -3.67 11.15
CA GLN A 73 -28.42 -3.68 9.99
C GLN A 73 -27.77 -3.08 8.73
N VAL A 74 -27.04 -1.97 8.88
CA VAL A 74 -26.29 -1.34 7.77
C VAL A 74 -25.16 -2.24 7.30
N ARG A 75 -24.42 -2.84 8.24
CA ARG A 75 -23.26 -3.67 7.96
C ARG A 75 -23.65 -5.00 7.28
N TYR A 76 -24.56 -5.77 7.89
CA TYR A 76 -24.82 -7.14 7.47
C TYR A 76 -26.02 -7.28 6.49
N LYS A 77 -27.05 -6.43 6.63
CA LYS A 77 -28.23 -6.52 5.74
C LYS A 77 -28.10 -5.67 4.49
N LEU A 78 -27.64 -4.43 4.61
CA LEU A 78 -27.55 -3.51 3.47
C LEU A 78 -26.25 -3.71 2.69
N ASN A 79 -25.10 -3.74 3.37
CA ASN A 79 -23.77 -3.90 2.75
C ASN A 79 -23.33 -5.35 2.57
N LYS A 80 -24.05 -6.33 3.15
CA LYS A 80 -23.68 -7.76 3.10
C LYS A 80 -22.20 -7.99 3.49
N TYR A 81 -21.71 -7.21 4.46
CA TYR A 81 -20.32 -7.28 4.89
C TYR A 81 -19.95 -8.67 5.40
N SER A 82 -18.83 -9.20 4.90
CA SER A 82 -18.24 -10.45 5.39
C SER A 82 -16.73 -10.28 5.53
N TRP A 83 -16.13 -11.07 6.40
CA TRP A 83 -14.68 -11.13 6.59
C TRP A 83 -13.97 -12.00 5.55
N ALA A 84 -14.72 -12.77 4.77
CA ALA A 84 -14.15 -13.71 3.81
C ALA A 84 -13.15 -13.05 2.83
N PRO A 85 -13.46 -11.91 2.16
CA PRO A 85 -12.51 -11.28 1.25
C PRO A 85 -11.23 -10.80 1.95
N ILE A 86 -11.35 -10.31 3.20
CA ILE A 86 -10.19 -9.85 3.96
C ILE A 86 -9.27 -11.01 4.33
N ASN A 87 -9.85 -12.12 4.78
CA ASN A 87 -9.09 -13.33 5.10
C ASN A 87 -8.43 -13.92 3.86
N GLU A 88 -9.14 -13.96 2.73
CA GLU A 88 -8.62 -14.45 1.46
C GLU A 88 -7.40 -13.63 1.02
N VAL A 89 -7.50 -12.31 1.02
CA VAL A 89 -6.40 -11.41 0.70
C VAL A 89 -5.24 -11.56 1.69
N ALA A 90 -5.50 -11.68 2.98
CA ALA A 90 -4.46 -11.85 4.00
C ALA A 90 -3.66 -13.15 3.80
N VAL A 91 -4.35 -14.27 3.51
CA VAL A 91 -3.70 -15.56 3.23
C VAL A 91 -2.90 -15.50 1.93
N LEU A 92 -3.43 -14.84 0.90
CA LEU A 92 -2.77 -14.65 -0.37
C LEU A 92 -1.46 -13.84 -0.20
N PHE A 93 -1.52 -12.70 0.47
CA PHE A 93 -0.31 -11.90 0.74
C PHE A 93 0.70 -12.64 1.60
N PHE A 94 0.26 -13.36 2.63
CA PHE A 94 1.15 -14.19 3.43
C PHE A 94 1.89 -15.22 2.55
N GLY A 95 1.17 -15.92 1.66
CA GLY A 95 1.76 -16.84 0.70
C GLY A 95 2.78 -16.18 -0.21
N ILE A 96 2.43 -15.02 -0.81
CA ILE A 96 3.33 -14.26 -1.69
C ILE A 96 4.62 -13.88 -0.95
N PHE A 97 4.54 -13.27 0.23
CA PHE A 97 5.73 -12.83 0.96
C PHE A 97 6.64 -13.98 1.40
N VAL A 98 6.05 -15.12 1.80
CA VAL A 98 6.84 -16.31 2.15
C VAL A 98 7.57 -16.86 0.91
N THR A 99 6.91 -16.95 -0.23
CA THR A 99 7.51 -17.47 -1.47
C THR A 99 8.52 -16.51 -2.09
N MET A 100 8.33 -15.19 -1.93
CA MET A 100 9.27 -14.18 -2.44
C MET A 100 10.61 -14.15 -1.69
N THR A 101 10.68 -14.62 -0.45
CA THR A 101 11.92 -14.54 0.36
C THR A 101 13.15 -15.12 -0.36
N PRO A 102 13.14 -16.36 -0.87
CA PRO A 102 14.27 -16.90 -1.62
C PRO A 102 14.51 -16.21 -2.95
N GLU A 103 13.43 -15.74 -3.60
CA GLU A 103 13.53 -15.02 -4.87
C GLU A 103 14.21 -13.66 -4.69
N LEU A 104 13.89 -12.92 -3.64
CA LEU A 104 14.54 -11.65 -3.33
C LEU A 104 16.04 -11.82 -3.04
N ALA A 105 16.42 -12.87 -2.31
CA ALA A 105 17.82 -13.20 -2.09
C ALA A 105 18.54 -13.50 -3.42
N TYR A 106 17.94 -14.31 -4.28
CA TYR A 106 18.49 -14.63 -5.61
C TYR A 106 18.64 -13.36 -6.48
N LEU A 107 17.64 -12.49 -6.51
CA LEU A 107 17.68 -11.23 -7.27
C LEU A 107 18.76 -10.29 -6.75
N ASN A 108 18.96 -10.22 -5.44
CA ASN A 108 20.02 -9.42 -4.82
C ASN A 108 21.40 -9.94 -5.23
N ASP A 109 21.64 -11.24 -5.09
CA ASP A 109 22.94 -11.86 -5.38
C ASP A 109 23.30 -11.79 -6.88
N HIS A 110 22.31 -11.79 -7.76
CA HIS A 110 22.50 -11.78 -9.22
C HIS A 110 22.22 -10.40 -9.85
N ALA A 111 21.98 -9.36 -9.06
CA ALA A 111 21.61 -8.03 -9.55
C ALA A 111 22.56 -7.50 -10.62
N ALA A 112 23.87 -7.68 -10.42
CA ALA A 112 24.92 -7.24 -11.35
C ALA A 112 24.82 -7.91 -12.73
N THR A 113 24.28 -9.13 -12.81
CA THR A 113 24.19 -9.91 -14.05
C THR A 113 22.90 -9.65 -14.83
N LEU A 114 21.92 -8.97 -14.23
CA LEU A 114 20.65 -8.66 -14.90
C LEU A 114 20.78 -7.60 -15.99
N GLY A 115 21.92 -6.91 -16.08
CA GLY A 115 22.18 -5.91 -17.12
C GLY A 115 21.37 -4.60 -16.96
N LEU A 116 20.80 -4.36 -15.79
CA LEU A 116 20.11 -3.12 -15.45
C LEU A 116 21.14 -2.05 -15.06
N SER A 117 21.58 -1.26 -16.02
CA SER A 117 22.64 -0.25 -15.87
C SER A 117 22.13 1.19 -15.96
N HIS A 118 20.87 1.40 -16.29
CA HIS A 118 20.28 2.73 -16.48
C HIS A 118 18.96 2.88 -15.73
N THR A 119 18.70 4.09 -15.22
CA THR A 119 17.47 4.44 -14.48
C THR A 119 16.19 4.16 -15.28
N TRP A 120 16.19 4.44 -16.58
CA TRP A 120 15.03 4.19 -17.43
C TRP A 120 14.66 2.70 -17.53
N GLN A 121 15.67 1.80 -17.44
CA GLN A 121 15.43 0.34 -17.45
C GLN A 121 14.67 -0.06 -16.17
N PHE A 122 15.05 0.46 -15.00
CA PHE A 122 14.32 0.25 -13.76
C PHE A 122 12.90 0.77 -13.86
N TYR A 123 12.71 1.99 -14.35
CA TYR A 123 11.40 2.61 -14.49
C TYR A 123 10.45 1.79 -15.39
N TYR A 124 10.89 1.47 -16.61
CA TYR A 124 10.03 0.72 -17.54
C TYR A 124 9.86 -0.75 -17.14
N ALA A 125 10.87 -1.40 -16.58
CA ALA A 125 10.77 -2.79 -16.13
C ALA A 125 9.81 -2.89 -14.90
N THR A 126 9.94 -1.98 -13.95
CA THR A 126 9.02 -1.90 -12.80
C THR A 126 7.59 -1.63 -13.26
N GLY A 127 7.39 -0.63 -14.13
CA GLY A 127 6.07 -0.30 -14.65
C GLY A 127 5.43 -1.42 -15.46
N ALA A 128 6.21 -2.09 -16.32
CA ALA A 128 5.72 -3.23 -17.10
C ALA A 128 5.33 -4.40 -16.18
N LEU A 129 6.18 -4.74 -15.20
CA LEU A 129 5.92 -5.85 -14.30
C LEU A 129 4.75 -5.55 -13.35
N SER A 130 4.64 -4.32 -12.86
CA SER A 130 3.53 -3.85 -12.03
C SER A 130 2.17 -3.85 -12.76
N SER A 131 2.18 -3.90 -14.10
CA SER A 131 0.93 -4.04 -14.88
C SER A 131 0.35 -5.46 -14.81
N PHE A 132 1.14 -6.46 -14.44
CA PHE A 132 0.74 -7.86 -14.32
C PHE A 132 0.76 -8.37 -12.89
N LEU A 133 1.70 -7.90 -12.09
CA LEU A 133 1.84 -8.23 -10.67
C LEU A 133 1.33 -7.08 -9.81
N ASP A 134 1.06 -7.36 -8.56
CA ASP A 134 0.74 -6.32 -7.58
C ASP A 134 1.95 -5.38 -7.39
N ASN A 135 1.69 -4.11 -7.14
CA ASN A 135 2.71 -3.06 -7.00
C ASN A 135 3.70 -3.37 -5.87
N THR A 136 3.21 -3.89 -4.74
CA THR A 136 4.07 -4.15 -3.57
C THR A 136 5.13 -5.22 -3.84
N PRO A 137 4.80 -6.42 -4.34
CA PRO A 137 5.80 -7.41 -4.73
C PRO A 137 6.80 -6.88 -5.76
N THR A 138 6.30 -6.17 -6.76
CA THR A 138 7.14 -5.60 -7.81
C THR A 138 8.15 -4.59 -7.25
N ALA A 139 7.71 -3.64 -6.44
CA ALA A 139 8.58 -2.64 -5.81
C ALA A 139 9.65 -3.30 -4.93
N VAL A 140 9.27 -4.31 -4.13
CA VAL A 140 10.22 -5.04 -3.26
C VAL A 140 11.25 -5.81 -4.09
N ALA A 141 10.85 -6.44 -5.21
CA ALA A 141 11.77 -7.14 -6.09
C ALA A 141 12.80 -6.18 -6.71
N PHE A 142 12.39 -5.06 -7.29
CA PHE A 142 13.31 -4.08 -7.86
C PHE A 142 14.15 -3.35 -6.80
N HIS A 143 13.62 -3.14 -5.61
CA HIS A 143 14.41 -2.65 -4.48
C HIS A 143 15.51 -3.65 -4.11
N SER A 144 15.24 -4.96 -4.11
CA SER A 144 16.23 -5.99 -3.87
C SER A 144 17.33 -5.99 -4.94
N VAL A 145 16.96 -5.86 -6.21
CA VAL A 145 17.92 -5.71 -7.32
C VAL A 145 18.78 -4.46 -7.14
N ALA A 146 18.17 -3.31 -6.85
CA ALA A 146 18.90 -2.06 -6.64
C ALA A 146 19.88 -2.14 -5.47
N SER A 147 19.53 -2.89 -4.42
CA SER A 147 20.40 -3.11 -3.24
C SER A 147 21.57 -4.06 -3.53
N GLY A 148 21.44 -4.94 -4.51
CA GLY A 148 22.47 -5.93 -4.91
C GLY A 148 23.42 -5.43 -5.99
N LEU A 149 23.31 -4.18 -6.45
CA LEU A 149 24.23 -3.60 -7.44
C LEU A 149 25.63 -3.43 -6.87
N THR A 150 26.64 -3.64 -7.72
CA THR A 150 28.03 -3.41 -7.33
C THR A 150 28.33 -1.93 -7.14
N PRO A 151 29.36 -1.56 -6.33
CA PRO A 151 29.73 -0.15 -6.15
C PRO A 151 30.03 0.59 -7.46
N GLU A 152 30.59 -0.11 -8.44
CA GLU A 152 30.88 0.45 -9.80
C GLU A 152 29.59 0.79 -10.54
N GLN A 153 28.61 -0.11 -10.48
CA GLN A 153 27.28 0.12 -11.07
C GLN A 153 26.54 1.23 -10.36
N VAL A 154 26.60 1.26 -9.03
CA VAL A 154 25.99 2.32 -8.21
C VAL A 154 26.56 3.69 -8.56
N ALA A 155 27.88 3.80 -8.76
CA ALA A 155 28.53 5.06 -9.13
C ALA A 155 28.03 5.64 -10.46
N ALA A 156 27.51 4.82 -11.36
CA ALA A 156 26.91 5.27 -12.61
C ALA A 156 25.57 6.01 -12.44
N PHE A 157 24.92 5.89 -11.29
CA PHE A 157 23.62 6.51 -11.00
C PHE A 157 23.71 7.86 -10.25
N GLY A 158 24.93 8.31 -9.88
CA GLY A 158 25.18 9.59 -9.20
C GLY A 158 25.35 9.47 -7.68
N ASP A 159 25.59 10.61 -7.03
CA ASP A 159 26.10 10.67 -5.63
C ASP A 159 25.00 10.61 -4.55
N GLY A 160 23.73 10.76 -4.91
CA GLY A 160 22.60 10.72 -3.96
C GLY A 160 22.31 9.30 -3.50
N MET A 161 22.58 8.99 -2.22
CA MET A 161 22.30 7.67 -1.63
C MET A 161 21.30 7.77 -0.49
N VAL A 162 20.28 6.88 -0.51
CA VAL A 162 19.30 6.72 0.57
C VAL A 162 19.25 5.24 0.96
N ALA A 163 19.61 4.95 2.21
CA ALA A 163 19.68 3.58 2.73
C ALA A 163 20.54 2.61 1.89
N GLY A 164 21.62 3.10 1.28
CA GLY A 164 22.53 2.29 0.47
C GLY A 164 22.09 2.12 -1.00
N ILE A 165 21.01 2.75 -1.44
CA ILE A 165 20.51 2.71 -2.81
C ILE A 165 20.57 4.12 -3.42
N PRO A 166 20.94 4.26 -4.71
CA PRO A 166 20.87 5.54 -5.41
C PRO A 166 19.45 6.14 -5.36
N GLU A 167 19.33 7.40 -4.94
CA GLU A 167 18.02 8.09 -4.82
C GLU A 167 17.26 8.10 -6.15
N VAL A 168 17.98 8.17 -7.25
CA VAL A 168 17.41 8.14 -8.60
C VAL A 168 16.72 6.80 -8.89
N LEU A 169 17.25 5.68 -8.40
CA LEU A 169 16.63 4.38 -8.54
C LEU A 169 15.40 4.23 -7.65
N LEU A 170 15.45 4.76 -6.43
CA LEU A 170 14.27 4.75 -5.55
C LEU A 170 13.10 5.56 -6.10
N LYS A 171 13.39 6.58 -6.93
CA LYS A 171 12.34 7.34 -7.63
C LYS A 171 11.83 6.64 -8.90
N ALA A 172 12.62 5.72 -9.46
CA ALA A 172 12.28 4.96 -10.66
C ALA A 172 11.52 3.65 -10.37
N ILE A 173 11.64 3.13 -9.16
CA ILE A 173 10.93 1.95 -8.65
C ILE A 173 9.55 2.36 -8.08
#